data_ebfd1166f578c463d0e8e2216aa689aa
#
_entry.id   ebfd1166f578c463d0e8e2216aa689aa
#
_cell.length_a   1.000
_cell.length_b   1.000
_cell.length_c   1.000
_cell.angle_alpha   90.00
_cell.angle_beta   90.00
_cell.angle_gamma   90.00
#
_symmetry.space_group_name_H-M   'P 1'
#
loop_
_entity.id
_entity.type
_entity.pdbx_description
1 polymer ?
#
loop_
_entity_poly.entity_id
_entity_poly.type
_entity_poly.pdbx_seq_one_letter_code
_entity_poly.pdbx_strand_id
1 'polypeptide(L)'
;HLEVPMFEAFASFMLKEHLADKAFDPPLGPACYQRQIEPDRQPFPTADGHIVIVPYSLESWDVVYAALDYSEYLEDERFATPRARVKHMEQLYRGLAERTPAKTSQEWCDILRPLNIPCMPVRDIDDILEDPHLRETGFFRRREHPTEGWFLEMQEAAKFSDWPAPERVPAATLGEHSDHDIS
;
A
#
# COMPACT_ATOMS: atom_id res chain seq x y z
N HIS A 1 -16.61 -19.86 23.10
CA HIS A 1 -15.41 -19.15 23.55
C HIS A 1 -14.52 -18.86 22.34
N LEU A 2 -14.11 -17.63 22.17
CA LEU A 2 -13.18 -17.18 21.11
C LEU A 2 -11.98 -16.53 21.80
N GLU A 3 -10.78 -17.03 21.51
CA GLU A 3 -9.51 -16.48 22.00
C GLU A 3 -8.71 -15.94 20.79
N VAL A 4 -8.35 -14.68 20.83
CA VAL A 4 -7.57 -14.01 19.79
C VAL A 4 -6.36 -13.34 20.42
N PRO A 5 -5.23 -14.07 20.57
CA PRO A 5 -4.04 -13.50 21.16
C PRO A 5 -3.45 -12.45 20.24
N MET A 6 -3.27 -11.26 20.75
CA MET A 6 -2.88 -10.07 20.01
C MET A 6 -1.50 -10.21 19.35
N PHE A 7 -0.55 -10.79 20.04
CA PHE A 7 0.81 -10.99 19.52
C PHE A 7 0.83 -11.95 18.32
N GLU A 8 0.21 -13.13 18.46
CA GLU A 8 0.17 -14.14 17.40
C GLU A 8 -0.64 -13.67 16.19
N ALA A 9 -1.73 -12.94 16.42
CA ALA A 9 -2.51 -12.35 15.33
C ALA A 9 -1.68 -11.35 14.51
N PHE A 10 -0.95 -10.45 15.18
CA PHE A 10 -0.09 -9.50 14.51
C PHE A 10 1.16 -10.16 13.89
N ALA A 11 1.78 -11.11 14.59
CA ALA A 11 2.91 -11.89 14.07
C ALA A 11 2.52 -12.66 12.80
N SER A 12 1.34 -13.30 12.78
CA SER A 12 0.86 -14.01 11.60
C SER A 12 0.65 -13.09 10.39
N PHE A 13 0.19 -11.87 10.62
CA PHE A 13 0.06 -10.87 9.57
C PHE A 13 1.42 -10.44 9.01
N MET A 14 2.37 -10.09 9.88
CA MET A 14 3.68 -9.59 9.50
C MET A 14 4.58 -10.66 8.87
N LEU A 15 4.54 -11.88 9.38
CA LEU A 15 5.46 -12.94 8.96
C LEU A 15 5.04 -13.70 7.72
N LYS A 16 3.83 -13.50 7.17
CA LYS A 16 3.36 -14.22 5.98
C LYS A 16 4.35 -14.20 4.81
N GLU A 17 4.95 -13.03 4.55
CA GLU A 17 5.92 -12.85 3.48
C GLU A 17 7.36 -12.96 3.98
N HIS A 18 7.61 -12.48 5.22
CA HIS A 18 8.97 -12.39 5.76
C HIS A 18 9.54 -13.72 6.26
N LEU A 19 8.75 -14.77 6.47
CA LEU A 19 9.28 -16.10 6.71
C LEU A 19 10.07 -16.61 5.51
N ALA A 20 9.59 -16.37 4.28
CA ALA A 20 10.28 -16.69 3.04
C ALA A 20 10.99 -18.07 3.10
N ASP A 21 12.27 -18.12 2.73
CA ASP A 21 13.08 -19.33 2.73
C ASP A 21 13.31 -19.95 4.12
N LYS A 22 13.08 -19.19 5.18
CA LYS A 22 13.17 -19.70 6.56
C LYS A 22 12.01 -20.60 6.96
N ALA A 23 10.89 -20.56 6.21
CA ALA A 23 9.74 -21.41 6.46
C ALA A 23 9.98 -22.91 6.18
N PHE A 24 11.04 -23.25 5.46
CA PHE A 24 11.40 -24.64 5.12
C PHE A 24 12.25 -25.31 6.23
N ASP A 25 12.20 -26.64 6.28
CA ASP A 25 13.05 -27.47 7.15
C ASP A 25 13.77 -28.53 6.33
N PRO A 26 15.11 -28.47 6.16
CA PRO A 26 16.00 -27.40 6.62
C PRO A 26 15.74 -26.07 5.86
N PRO A 27 16.05 -24.92 6.48
CA PRO A 27 15.87 -23.62 5.83
C PRO A 27 16.66 -23.49 4.52
N LEU A 28 16.01 -22.93 3.50
CA LEU A 28 16.64 -22.66 2.20
C LEU A 28 17.40 -21.33 2.17
N GLY A 29 17.11 -20.43 3.13
CA GLY A 29 17.72 -19.12 3.23
C GLY A 29 17.26 -18.34 4.48
N PRO A 30 17.60 -17.05 4.60
CA PRO A 30 17.18 -16.21 5.70
C PRO A 30 15.70 -15.87 5.66
N ALA A 31 15.15 -15.49 6.83
CA ALA A 31 13.83 -14.90 6.93
C ALA A 31 13.92 -13.46 6.42
N CYS A 32 13.40 -13.20 5.24
CA CYS A 32 13.23 -11.85 4.74
C CYS A 32 12.61 -11.83 3.34
N TYR A 33 11.65 -10.93 3.11
CA TYR A 33 11.22 -10.61 1.75
C TYR A 33 12.03 -9.42 1.24
N GLN A 34 13.12 -9.70 0.52
CA GLN A 34 14.12 -8.73 0.08
C GLN A 34 13.52 -7.52 -0.64
N ARG A 35 12.47 -7.71 -1.44
CA ARG A 35 11.82 -6.60 -2.16
C ARG A 35 11.15 -5.59 -1.24
N GLN A 36 10.72 -5.99 -0.04
CA GLN A 36 10.06 -5.06 0.90
C GLN A 36 11.05 -4.27 1.75
N ILE A 37 12.21 -4.85 2.00
CA ILE A 37 13.23 -4.21 2.84
C ILE A 37 14.29 -3.45 2.03
N GLU A 38 14.15 -3.41 0.71
CA GLU A 38 15.06 -2.65 -0.16
C GLU A 38 14.98 -1.16 0.16
N PRO A 39 16.05 -0.53 0.67
CA PRO A 39 16.01 0.87 1.12
C PRO A 39 15.65 1.86 0.02
N ASP A 40 16.00 1.57 -1.23
CA ASP A 40 15.72 2.43 -2.38
C ASP A 40 14.31 2.23 -2.95
N ARG A 41 13.58 1.20 -2.48
CA ARG A 41 12.16 1.00 -2.79
C ARG A 41 11.27 1.86 -1.88
N GLN A 42 11.28 3.13 -2.14
CA GLN A 42 10.49 4.13 -1.41
C GLN A 42 9.59 4.90 -2.37
N PRO A 43 8.66 5.70 -1.87
CA PRO A 43 8.00 6.68 -2.70
C PRO A 43 9.02 7.58 -3.40
N PHE A 44 8.88 7.73 -4.71
CA PHE A 44 9.79 8.53 -5.52
C PHE A 44 9.41 10.01 -5.47
N PRO A 45 10.36 10.94 -5.34
CA PRO A 45 10.06 12.37 -5.36
C PRO A 45 9.50 12.78 -6.73
N THR A 46 8.57 13.72 -6.75
CA THR A 46 8.01 14.35 -7.94
C THR A 46 8.08 15.86 -7.82
N ALA A 47 7.68 16.59 -8.85
CA ALA A 47 7.67 18.06 -8.82
C ALA A 47 6.74 18.64 -7.74
N ASP A 48 5.73 17.88 -7.29
CA ASP A 48 4.68 18.32 -6.37
C ASP A 48 4.51 17.44 -5.11
N GLY A 49 5.40 16.47 -4.91
CA GLY A 49 5.33 15.56 -3.76
C GLY A 49 6.03 14.24 -4.02
N HIS A 50 5.29 13.13 -3.91
CA HIS A 50 5.84 11.79 -4.10
C HIS A 50 4.85 10.88 -4.83
N ILE A 51 5.39 9.91 -5.57
CA ILE A 51 4.62 8.87 -6.26
C ILE A 51 5.18 7.48 -5.92
N VAL A 52 4.29 6.50 -5.78
CA VAL A 52 4.65 5.08 -5.78
C VAL A 52 4.50 4.55 -7.20
N ILE A 53 5.55 3.91 -7.73
CA ILE A 53 5.56 3.24 -9.03
C ILE A 53 6.00 1.80 -8.78
N VAL A 54 5.23 0.80 -9.28
CA VAL A 54 5.48 -0.61 -8.98
C VAL A 54 5.63 -1.42 -10.27
N PRO A 55 6.85 -1.49 -10.84
CA PRO A 55 7.13 -2.40 -11.94
C PRO A 55 7.20 -3.84 -11.42
N TYR A 56 6.22 -4.69 -11.75
CA TYR A 56 6.16 -6.06 -11.24
C TYR A 56 7.07 -7.04 -11.99
N SER A 57 7.12 -6.93 -13.31
CA SER A 57 7.93 -7.80 -14.16
C SER A 57 9.19 -7.09 -14.65
N LEU A 58 10.12 -7.86 -15.20
CA LEU A 58 11.33 -7.28 -15.77
C LEU A 58 11.03 -6.44 -17.01
N GLU A 59 10.03 -6.84 -17.79
CA GLU A 59 9.56 -6.08 -18.96
C GLU A 59 8.93 -4.75 -18.55
N SER A 60 8.25 -4.71 -17.41
CA SER A 60 7.67 -3.45 -16.91
C SER A 60 8.72 -2.41 -16.54
N TRP A 61 9.94 -2.82 -16.20
CA TRP A 61 11.06 -1.89 -16.04
C TRP A 61 11.45 -1.22 -17.36
N ASP A 62 11.49 -1.97 -18.47
CA ASP A 62 11.80 -1.40 -19.79
C ASP A 62 10.73 -0.37 -20.20
N VAL A 63 9.46 -0.69 -19.94
CA VAL A 63 8.33 0.21 -20.19
C VAL A 63 8.43 1.49 -19.36
N VAL A 64 8.73 1.36 -18.07
CA VAL A 64 8.87 2.51 -17.16
C VAL A 64 10.03 3.38 -17.58
N TYR A 65 11.20 2.83 -17.87
CA TYR A 65 12.38 3.59 -18.27
C TYR A 65 12.18 4.28 -19.63
N ALA A 66 11.45 3.65 -20.55
CA ALA A 66 11.04 4.29 -21.80
C ALA A 66 10.10 5.48 -21.56
N ALA A 67 9.14 5.32 -20.65
CA ALA A 67 8.21 6.40 -20.28
C ALA A 67 8.89 7.58 -19.55
N LEU A 68 10.02 7.32 -18.88
CA LEU A 68 10.86 8.33 -18.24
C LEU A 68 11.84 9.02 -19.19
N ASP A 69 11.83 8.62 -20.49
CA ASP A 69 12.86 9.04 -21.47
C ASP A 69 14.29 8.78 -20.94
N TYR A 70 14.50 7.56 -20.42
CA TYR A 70 15.76 7.16 -19.77
C TYR A 70 16.13 5.70 -20.07
N SER A 71 15.80 5.22 -21.29
CA SER A 71 16.07 3.83 -21.70
C SER A 71 17.57 3.51 -21.73
N GLU A 72 18.43 4.47 -21.99
CA GLU A 72 19.88 4.31 -21.99
C GLU A 72 20.45 3.85 -20.64
N TYR A 73 19.73 4.10 -19.54
CA TYR A 73 20.12 3.60 -18.22
C TYR A 73 20.16 2.07 -18.16
N LEU A 74 19.29 1.42 -18.93
CA LEU A 74 19.23 -0.05 -19.00
C LEU A 74 20.27 -0.68 -19.92
N GLU A 75 21.02 0.11 -20.69
CA GLU A 75 22.11 -0.36 -21.52
C GLU A 75 23.37 -0.75 -20.73
N ASP A 76 23.42 -0.36 -19.45
CA ASP A 76 24.49 -0.75 -18.55
C ASP A 76 24.54 -2.28 -18.36
N GLU A 77 25.75 -2.84 -18.37
CA GLU A 77 26.00 -4.29 -18.20
C GLU A 77 25.34 -4.87 -16.93
N ARG A 78 25.15 -4.06 -15.88
CA ARG A 78 24.44 -4.41 -14.64
C ARG A 78 23.00 -4.79 -14.89
N PHE A 79 22.39 -4.39 -16.00
CA PHE A 79 21.00 -4.63 -16.35
C PHE A 79 20.81 -5.52 -17.58
N ALA A 80 21.90 -6.00 -18.17
CA ALA A 80 21.90 -6.76 -19.41
C ALA A 80 21.12 -8.08 -19.37
N THR A 81 20.95 -8.67 -18.17
CA THR A 81 20.22 -9.93 -18.00
C THR A 81 19.20 -9.85 -16.87
N PRO A 82 18.12 -10.65 -16.89
CA PRO A 82 17.15 -10.73 -15.82
C PRO A 82 17.77 -10.95 -14.43
N ARG A 83 18.75 -11.85 -14.36
CA ARG A 83 19.46 -12.15 -13.11
C ARG A 83 20.31 -10.97 -12.63
N ALA A 84 20.94 -10.26 -13.54
CA ALA A 84 21.73 -9.06 -13.23
C ALA A 84 20.80 -7.93 -12.70
N ARG A 85 19.65 -7.70 -13.33
CA ARG A 85 18.64 -6.73 -12.86
C ARG A 85 18.18 -7.03 -11.44
N VAL A 86 17.86 -8.28 -11.13
CA VAL A 86 17.47 -8.66 -9.77
C VAL A 86 18.58 -8.37 -8.75
N LYS A 87 19.84 -8.63 -9.13
CA LYS A 87 20.99 -8.36 -8.26
C LYS A 87 21.24 -6.86 -8.03
N HIS A 88 20.87 -6.02 -8.99
CA HIS A 88 21.08 -4.56 -8.97
C HIS A 88 19.78 -3.78 -8.89
N MET A 89 18.74 -4.35 -8.26
CA MET A 89 17.40 -3.78 -8.17
C MET A 89 17.41 -2.40 -7.48
N GLU A 90 18.25 -2.22 -6.47
CA GLU A 90 18.45 -0.94 -5.79
C GLU A 90 18.78 0.20 -6.76
N GLN A 91 19.63 -0.08 -7.75
CA GLN A 91 20.06 0.92 -8.72
C GLN A 91 18.94 1.26 -9.71
N LEU A 92 18.07 0.30 -10.04
CA LEU A 92 16.87 0.58 -10.82
C LEU A 92 15.92 1.52 -10.05
N TYR A 93 15.75 1.34 -8.74
CA TYR A 93 14.96 2.29 -7.94
C TYR A 93 15.59 3.66 -7.87
N ARG A 94 16.92 3.76 -7.72
CA ARG A 94 17.64 5.05 -7.75
C ARG A 94 17.46 5.78 -9.07
N GLY A 95 17.58 5.07 -10.20
CA GLY A 95 17.33 5.65 -11.52
C GLY A 95 15.92 6.22 -11.70
N LEU A 96 14.90 5.59 -11.09
CA LEU A 96 13.56 6.17 -11.03
C LEU A 96 13.56 7.49 -10.25
N ALA A 97 14.15 7.48 -9.05
CA ALA A 97 14.21 8.66 -8.18
C ALA A 97 14.93 9.85 -8.81
N GLU A 98 15.87 9.62 -9.74
CA GLU A 98 16.58 10.67 -10.47
C GLU A 98 15.69 11.38 -11.50
N ARG A 99 14.72 10.69 -12.08
CA ARG A 99 13.91 11.21 -13.22
C ARG A 99 12.51 11.65 -12.81
N THR A 100 11.93 11.06 -11.78
CA THR A 100 10.56 11.37 -11.37
C THR A 100 10.35 12.84 -10.92
N PRO A 101 11.35 13.60 -10.43
CA PRO A 101 11.18 15.03 -10.14
C PRO A 101 10.87 15.91 -11.35
N ALA A 102 11.02 15.40 -12.58
CA ALA A 102 10.77 16.16 -13.81
C ALA A 102 9.28 16.49 -14.04
N LYS A 103 8.35 15.78 -13.41
CA LYS A 103 6.90 15.95 -13.59
C LYS A 103 6.17 15.84 -12.26
N THR A 104 4.92 16.28 -12.24
CA THR A 104 4.01 16.09 -11.11
C THR A 104 3.58 14.63 -10.96
N SER A 105 3.11 14.27 -9.79
CA SER A 105 2.58 12.92 -9.50
C SER A 105 1.42 12.56 -10.43
N GLN A 106 0.54 13.52 -10.74
CA GLN A 106 -0.58 13.29 -11.64
C GLN A 106 -0.13 13.08 -13.07
N GLU A 107 0.79 13.90 -13.60
CA GLU A 107 1.36 13.72 -14.94
C GLU A 107 2.00 12.35 -15.12
N TRP A 108 2.73 11.86 -14.10
CA TRP A 108 3.26 10.49 -14.13
C TRP A 108 2.16 9.42 -14.14
N CYS A 109 1.10 9.61 -13.36
CA CYS A 109 -0.04 8.69 -13.39
C CYS A 109 -0.70 8.62 -14.77
N ASP A 110 -0.86 9.77 -15.43
CA ASP A 110 -1.47 9.86 -16.76
C ASP A 110 -0.61 9.21 -17.85
N ILE A 111 0.71 9.19 -17.66
CA ILE A 111 1.64 8.51 -18.56
C ILE A 111 1.69 6.99 -18.28
N LEU A 112 1.81 6.59 -17.02
CA LEU A 112 2.14 5.21 -16.64
C LEU A 112 0.93 4.27 -16.59
N ARG A 113 -0.25 4.76 -16.18
CA ARG A 113 -1.47 3.93 -16.09
C ARG A 113 -1.92 3.35 -17.44
N PRO A 114 -1.93 4.10 -18.55
CA PRO A 114 -2.24 3.54 -19.88
C PRO A 114 -1.25 2.46 -20.33
N LEU A 115 -0.04 2.45 -19.77
CA LEU A 115 0.99 1.43 -20.02
C LEU A 115 0.90 0.23 -19.09
N ASN A 116 -0.19 0.13 -18.30
CA ASN A 116 -0.42 -0.90 -17.29
C ASN A 116 0.68 -0.94 -16.18
N ILE A 117 1.29 0.20 -15.88
CA ILE A 117 2.21 0.32 -14.75
C ILE A 117 1.43 0.84 -13.55
N PRO A 118 1.32 0.04 -12.47
CA PRO A 118 0.66 0.48 -11.24
C PRO A 118 1.41 1.66 -10.62
N CYS A 119 0.71 2.75 -10.45
CA CYS A 119 1.26 3.95 -9.81
C CYS A 119 0.16 4.75 -9.09
N MET A 120 0.55 5.42 -8.03
CA MET A 120 -0.35 6.25 -7.23
C MET A 120 0.43 7.39 -6.56
N PRO A 121 -0.12 8.62 -6.53
CA PRO A 121 0.42 9.69 -5.69
C PRO A 121 0.41 9.27 -4.22
N VAL A 122 1.46 9.64 -3.49
CA VAL A 122 1.43 9.52 -2.02
C VAL A 122 0.56 10.63 -1.47
N ARG A 123 -0.33 10.25 -0.59
CA ARG A 123 -1.26 11.16 0.10
C ARG A 123 -0.94 11.18 1.58
N ASP A 124 -1.13 12.29 2.22
CA ASP A 124 -1.17 12.36 3.67
C ASP A 124 -2.54 11.94 4.21
N ILE A 125 -2.67 11.92 5.53
CA ILE A 125 -3.91 11.46 6.19
C ILE A 125 -5.07 12.42 5.90
N ASP A 126 -4.81 13.71 5.80
CA ASP A 126 -5.86 14.70 5.54
C ASP A 126 -6.38 14.56 4.11
N ASP A 127 -5.49 14.35 3.14
CA ASP A 127 -5.85 14.14 1.72
C ASP A 127 -6.68 12.87 1.52
N ILE A 128 -6.49 11.83 2.35
CA ILE A 128 -7.22 10.57 2.21
C ILE A 128 -8.72 10.72 2.48
N LEU A 129 -9.11 11.66 3.33
CA LEU A 129 -10.52 11.96 3.61
C LEU A 129 -11.24 12.52 2.38
N GLU A 130 -10.48 13.15 1.49
CA GLU A 130 -10.97 13.75 0.25
C GLU A 130 -10.76 12.86 -0.98
N ASP A 131 -10.25 11.63 -0.79
CA ASP A 131 -9.96 10.70 -1.89
C ASP A 131 -11.23 10.42 -2.73
N PRO A 132 -11.20 10.63 -4.05
CA PRO A 132 -12.36 10.47 -4.91
C PRO A 132 -12.96 9.06 -4.87
N HIS A 133 -12.13 8.01 -4.77
CA HIS A 133 -12.60 6.64 -4.69
C HIS A 133 -13.31 6.36 -3.37
N LEU A 134 -12.74 6.80 -2.25
CA LEU A 134 -13.34 6.63 -0.92
C LEU A 134 -14.65 7.42 -0.77
N ARG A 135 -14.73 8.58 -1.41
CA ARG A 135 -15.98 9.36 -1.52
C ARG A 135 -17.03 8.62 -2.36
N GLU A 136 -16.66 8.17 -3.55
CA GLU A 136 -17.55 7.42 -4.46
C GLU A 136 -18.12 6.15 -3.80
N THR A 137 -17.28 5.42 -3.07
CA THR A 137 -17.69 4.21 -2.36
C THR A 137 -18.45 4.48 -1.07
N GLY A 138 -18.50 5.74 -0.61
CA GLY A 138 -19.13 6.12 0.66
C GLY A 138 -18.43 5.49 1.87
N PHE A 139 -17.09 5.32 1.76
CA PHE A 139 -16.31 4.70 2.84
C PHE A 139 -16.34 5.52 4.13
N PHE A 140 -16.32 6.85 4.01
CA PHE A 140 -16.53 7.76 5.13
C PHE A 140 -17.96 8.27 5.15
N ARG A 141 -18.63 8.18 6.30
CA ARG A 141 -19.98 8.71 6.50
C ARG A 141 -20.01 9.64 7.68
N ARG A 142 -20.66 10.77 7.49
CA ARG A 142 -20.93 11.69 8.58
C ARG A 142 -22.12 11.16 9.39
N ARG A 143 -21.94 11.06 10.71
CA ARG A 143 -22.93 10.54 11.63
C ARG A 143 -23.03 11.43 12.84
N GLU A 144 -24.22 11.55 13.42
CA GLU A 144 -24.47 12.28 14.65
C GLU A 144 -24.44 11.31 15.84
N HIS A 145 -23.61 11.63 16.82
CA HIS A 145 -23.61 10.92 18.11
C HIS A 145 -24.63 11.60 19.03
N PRO A 146 -25.43 10.86 19.83
CA PRO A 146 -26.46 11.43 20.68
C PRO A 146 -25.97 12.50 21.66
N THR A 147 -24.72 12.43 22.10
CA THR A 147 -24.12 13.34 23.10
C THR A 147 -22.90 14.10 22.61
N GLU A 148 -22.13 13.54 21.64
CA GLU A 148 -20.82 14.08 21.24
C GLU A 148 -20.87 14.89 19.94
N GLY A 149 -22.04 14.97 19.31
CA GLY A 149 -22.22 15.69 18.06
C GLY A 149 -21.79 14.92 16.81
N TRP A 150 -21.45 15.64 15.76
CA TRP A 150 -21.12 15.03 14.46
C TRP A 150 -19.71 14.49 14.41
N PHE A 151 -19.56 13.25 13.91
CA PHE A 151 -18.26 12.60 13.68
C PHE A 151 -18.22 11.92 12.32
N LEU A 152 -17.02 11.55 11.88
CA LEU A 152 -16.77 10.82 10.66
C LEU A 152 -16.58 9.33 10.99
N GLU A 153 -17.46 8.50 10.45
CA GLU A 153 -17.44 7.04 10.63
C GLU A 153 -16.85 6.35 9.40
N MET A 154 -15.90 5.45 9.62
CA MET A 154 -15.41 4.55 8.57
C MET A 154 -16.34 3.36 8.42
N GLN A 155 -16.66 3.00 7.17
CA GLN A 155 -17.47 1.82 6.87
C GLN A 155 -16.60 0.55 6.84
N GLU A 156 -17.25 -0.62 6.94
CA GLU A 156 -16.55 -1.89 6.73
C GLU A 156 -16.04 -1.98 5.29
N ALA A 157 -14.77 -2.41 5.14
CA ALA A 157 -14.18 -2.65 3.84
C ALA A 157 -14.77 -3.89 3.15
N ALA A 158 -15.12 -4.92 3.94
CA ALA A 158 -15.75 -6.14 3.42
C ALA A 158 -17.25 -5.93 3.23
N LYS A 159 -17.75 -6.29 2.05
CA LYS A 159 -19.18 -6.27 1.72
C LYS A 159 -19.63 -7.69 1.42
N PHE A 160 -20.71 -8.12 2.06
CA PHE A 160 -21.32 -9.43 1.86
C PHE A 160 -22.64 -9.26 1.12
N SER A 161 -22.85 -9.99 0.01
CA SER A 161 -24.08 -9.91 -0.78
C SER A 161 -25.32 -10.37 0.00
N ASP A 162 -25.16 -11.42 0.80
CA ASP A 162 -26.27 -12.09 1.49
C ASP A 162 -26.33 -11.78 2.99
N TRP A 163 -25.45 -10.91 3.46
CA TRP A 163 -25.42 -10.47 4.85
C TRP A 163 -25.39 -8.94 4.89
N PRO A 164 -26.54 -8.30 5.05
CA PRO A 164 -26.56 -6.85 5.25
C PRO A 164 -25.75 -6.49 6.49
N ALA A 165 -24.91 -5.47 6.37
CA ALA A 165 -24.17 -4.99 7.53
C ALA A 165 -25.16 -4.60 8.65
N PRO A 166 -24.91 -5.05 9.90
CA PRO A 166 -25.76 -4.68 11.00
C PRO A 166 -25.78 -3.14 11.16
N GLU A 167 -26.92 -2.62 11.62
CA GLU A 167 -26.99 -1.22 11.97
C GLU A 167 -25.94 -0.93 13.05
N ARG A 168 -25.04 0.01 12.76
CA ARG A 168 -24.01 0.38 13.71
C ARG A 168 -24.59 1.28 14.78
N VAL A 169 -24.34 0.95 16.02
CA VAL A 169 -24.65 1.80 17.16
C VAL A 169 -23.45 2.73 17.39
N PRO A 170 -23.64 4.02 17.69
CA PRO A 170 -22.56 4.91 18.12
C PRO A 170 -21.82 4.34 19.33
N ALA A 171 -20.60 4.82 19.57
CA ALA A 171 -19.87 4.43 20.77
C ALA A 171 -20.68 4.78 22.01
N ALA A 172 -20.72 3.85 22.98
CA ALA A 172 -21.44 4.10 24.23
C ALA A 172 -20.79 5.22 25.06
N THR A 173 -21.57 5.99 25.73
CA THR A 173 -21.07 6.96 26.71
C THR A 173 -20.51 6.26 27.94
N LEU A 174 -19.66 6.95 28.70
CA LEU A 174 -19.04 6.38 29.88
C LEU A 174 -20.12 5.93 30.89
N GLY A 175 -20.14 4.62 31.21
CA GLY A 175 -21.08 4.04 32.13
C GLY A 175 -22.45 3.65 31.57
N GLU A 176 -22.73 3.90 30.28
CA GLU A 176 -24.03 3.65 29.65
C GLU A 176 -24.51 2.18 29.80
N HIS A 177 -23.60 1.25 29.81
CA HIS A 177 -23.89 -0.19 29.93
C HIS A 177 -23.45 -0.80 31.28
N SER A 178 -23.15 0.03 32.29
CA SER A 178 -22.65 -0.48 33.58
C SER A 178 -23.67 -1.35 34.33
N ASP A 179 -24.96 -1.15 34.09
CA ASP A 179 -26.05 -1.86 34.71
C ASP A 179 -26.53 -3.08 33.89
N HIS A 180 -25.90 -3.35 32.75
CA HIS A 180 -26.21 -4.53 31.94
C HIS A 180 -25.39 -5.71 32.42
N ASP A 181 -26.06 -6.74 32.95
CA ASP A 181 -25.42 -8.03 33.26
C ASP A 181 -24.85 -8.65 31.99
N ILE A 182 -23.54 -8.83 31.98
CA ILE A 182 -22.83 -9.61 30.95
C ILE A 182 -23.02 -11.10 31.31
N SER A 183 -24.18 -11.64 30.97
CA SER A 183 -24.50 -13.06 31.12
C SER A 183 -24.04 -13.90 29.94
#